data_7a4ac01596dab2e396b3dfd79a758900
#
_entry.id   7a4ac01596dab2e396b3dfd79a758900
#
_cell.length_a   1.000
_cell.length_b   1.000
_cell.length_c   1.000
_cell.angle_alpha   90.00
_cell.angle_beta   90.00
_cell.angle_gamma   90.00
#
_symmetry.space_group_name_H-M   'P 1'
#
loop_
_entity.id
_entity.type
_entity.pdbx_description
1 polymer ?
#
loop_
_entity_poly.entity_id
_entity_poly.type
_entity_poly.pdbx_seq_one_letter_code
_entity_poly.pdbx_strand_id
1 'polypeptide(L)'
;MHDPAEAVKEYLTGKVDYDLHVGQFPTTPDKAFLINAAGGRPPYPRLALNFPSVQVMVRGKASGYTDARAQIDKACNALLGFGNVVLNSDTYRSCNMMGDVIYLGQDDNGRPMMSANFWFIVEPSDLGNRISIT
;
A
#
# COMPACT_ATOMS: atom_id res chain seq x y z
N MET A 1 8.20 2.33 14.21
CA MET A 1 7.16 1.82 13.26
C MET A 1 7.83 0.96 12.21
N HIS A 2 7.28 -0.20 11.96
CA HIS A 2 7.75 -1.09 10.91
C HIS A 2 7.38 -0.54 9.52
N ASP A 3 8.02 -1.05 8.48
CA ASP A 3 7.78 -0.60 7.11
C ASP A 3 6.29 -0.71 6.74
N PRO A 4 5.62 0.41 6.40
CA PRO A 4 4.21 0.37 6.03
C PRO A 4 3.95 -0.39 4.72
N ALA A 5 4.92 -0.45 3.81
CA ALA A 5 4.75 -1.23 2.58
C ALA A 5 4.67 -2.74 2.88
N GLU A 6 5.49 -3.24 3.79
CA GLU A 6 5.41 -4.64 4.23
C GLU A 6 4.10 -4.91 4.97
N ALA A 7 3.62 -3.97 5.77
CA ALA A 7 2.34 -4.10 6.46
C ALA A 7 1.17 -4.20 5.47
N VAL A 8 1.16 -3.37 4.43
CA VAL A 8 0.11 -3.40 3.40
C VAL A 8 0.18 -4.71 2.61
N LYS A 9 1.38 -5.19 2.29
CA LYS A 9 1.55 -6.50 1.65
C LYS A 9 0.95 -7.61 2.49
N GLU A 10 1.24 -7.64 3.79
CA GLU A 10 0.66 -8.63 4.70
C GLU A 10 -0.86 -8.56 4.69
N TYR A 11 -1.42 -7.37 4.78
CA TYR A 11 -2.87 -7.18 4.81
C TYR A 11 -3.54 -7.64 3.52
N LEU A 12 -2.93 -7.36 2.36
CA LEU A 12 -3.50 -7.72 1.05
C LEU A 12 -3.30 -9.18 0.67
N THR A 13 -2.41 -9.90 1.35
CA THR A 13 -2.18 -11.32 1.07
C THR A 13 -3.48 -12.11 1.26
N GLY A 14 -3.91 -12.80 0.22
CA GLY A 14 -5.17 -13.54 0.19
C GLY A 14 -6.41 -12.72 -0.19
N LYS A 15 -6.26 -11.40 -0.36
CA LYS A 15 -7.37 -10.50 -0.75
C LYS A 15 -7.31 -10.10 -2.22
N VAL A 16 -6.17 -10.32 -2.86
CA VAL A 16 -5.96 -10.08 -4.29
C VAL A 16 -5.38 -11.35 -4.91
N ASP A 17 -5.45 -11.46 -6.24
CA ASP A 17 -5.02 -12.69 -6.94
C ASP A 17 -3.58 -12.61 -7.45
N TYR A 18 -3.07 -11.40 -7.72
CA TYR A 18 -1.71 -11.22 -8.20
C TYR A 18 -0.71 -11.29 -7.06
N ASP A 19 0.51 -11.72 -7.38
CA ASP A 19 1.61 -11.73 -6.41
C ASP A 19 1.94 -10.32 -5.92
N LEU A 20 2.27 -10.20 -4.65
CA LEU A 20 2.58 -8.94 -3.99
C LEU A 20 4.09 -8.83 -3.76
N HIS A 21 4.67 -7.72 -4.17
CA HIS A 21 6.10 -7.43 -4.03
C HIS A 21 6.30 -6.05 -3.41
N VAL A 22 7.38 -5.89 -2.69
CA VAL A 22 7.78 -4.60 -2.11
C VAL A 22 9.09 -4.17 -2.72
N GLY A 23 9.15 -2.90 -3.14
CA GLY A 23 10.36 -2.27 -3.61
C GLY A 23 10.63 -2.41 -5.10
N GLN A 24 10.33 -3.54 -5.71
CA GLN A 24 10.65 -3.79 -7.11
C GLN A 24 9.68 -4.80 -7.72
N PHE A 25 9.24 -4.52 -8.96
CA PHE A 25 8.49 -5.51 -9.74
C PHE A 25 9.40 -6.67 -10.11
N PRO A 26 8.90 -7.91 -10.06
CA PRO A 26 9.63 -9.04 -10.63
C PRO A 26 9.65 -8.95 -12.17
N THR A 27 10.64 -9.56 -12.79
CA THR A 27 10.64 -9.70 -14.26
C THR A 27 9.49 -10.59 -14.70
N THR A 28 9.25 -11.67 -13.98
CA THR A 28 8.15 -12.62 -14.18
C THR A 28 7.57 -13.01 -12.82
N PRO A 29 6.25 -13.33 -12.74
CA PRO A 29 5.27 -13.26 -13.83
C PRO A 29 4.92 -11.81 -14.19
N ASP A 30 4.25 -11.63 -15.34
CA ASP A 30 3.80 -10.30 -15.78
C ASP A 30 2.85 -9.65 -14.75
N LYS A 31 1.90 -10.43 -14.28
CA LYS A 31 0.87 -10.01 -13.33
C LYS A 31 1.47 -9.90 -11.93
N ALA A 32 1.55 -8.69 -11.42
CA ALA A 32 2.13 -8.45 -10.10
C ALA A 32 1.65 -7.13 -9.51
N PHE A 33 1.66 -7.05 -8.18
CA PHE A 33 1.58 -5.80 -7.44
C PHE A 33 2.95 -5.39 -6.97
N LEU A 34 3.16 -4.09 -6.91
CA LEU A 34 4.31 -3.47 -6.28
C LEU A 34 3.83 -2.49 -5.22
N ILE A 35 4.34 -2.61 -4.02
CA ILE A 35 3.98 -1.75 -2.90
C ILE A 35 5.23 -1.01 -2.44
N ASN A 36 5.14 0.31 -2.40
CA ASN A 36 6.25 1.15 -1.97
C ASN A 36 5.80 2.11 -0.88
N ALA A 37 6.65 2.31 0.12
CA ALA A 37 6.48 3.42 1.04
C ALA A 37 6.73 4.72 0.28
N ALA A 38 5.84 5.70 0.45
CA ALA A 38 5.83 6.93 -0.33
C ALA A 38 5.94 8.18 0.55
N GLY A 39 6.56 8.07 1.72
CA GLY A 39 6.71 9.16 2.66
C GLY A 39 5.45 9.36 3.50
N GLY A 40 4.76 10.46 3.28
CA GLY A 40 3.60 10.85 4.06
C GLY A 40 3.86 12.15 4.81
N ARG A 41 3.07 12.42 5.84
CA ARG A 41 3.28 13.58 6.71
C ARG A 41 4.28 13.24 7.81
N PRO A 42 4.99 14.25 8.36
CA PRO A 42 5.89 14.00 9.49
C PRO A 42 5.14 13.38 10.67
N PRO A 43 5.78 12.46 11.39
CA PRO A 43 5.19 11.92 12.62
C PRO A 43 5.00 13.03 13.65
N TYR A 44 3.99 12.87 14.49
CA TYR A 44 3.74 13.81 15.58
C TYR A 44 4.54 13.35 16.82
N PRO A 45 5.63 14.05 17.19
CA PRO A 45 6.55 13.48 18.17
C PRO A 45 5.99 13.34 19.57
N ARG A 46 4.98 14.13 19.92
CA ARG A 46 4.37 14.11 21.25
C ARG A 46 3.08 13.27 21.32
N LEU A 47 2.56 12.89 20.19
CA LEU A 47 1.47 11.91 20.09
C LEU A 47 2.06 10.63 19.52
N ALA A 48 1.55 9.51 19.96
CA ALA A 48 1.99 8.21 19.42
C ALA A 48 1.35 7.96 18.04
N LEU A 49 1.56 8.89 17.08
CA LEU A 49 0.95 8.82 15.76
C LEU A 49 1.97 9.06 14.65
N ASN A 50 1.90 8.21 13.64
CA ASN A 50 2.59 8.37 12.38
C ASN A 50 1.56 8.48 11.24
N PHE A 51 1.95 9.12 10.14
CA PHE A 51 1.07 9.35 8.99
C PHE A 51 1.77 8.93 7.70
N PRO A 52 2.10 7.62 7.56
CA PRO A 52 2.80 7.15 6.37
C PRO A 52 1.89 7.12 5.16
N SER A 53 2.48 7.29 3.97
CA SER A 53 1.83 7.04 2.69
C SER A 53 2.41 5.80 2.04
N VAL A 54 1.56 5.09 1.32
CA VAL A 54 1.94 3.89 0.57
C VAL A 54 1.37 3.99 -0.83
N GLN A 55 2.19 3.68 -1.82
CA GLN A 55 1.76 3.54 -3.20
C GLN A 55 1.56 2.06 -3.51
N VAL A 56 0.40 1.72 -4.04
CA VAL A 56 0.09 0.38 -4.54
C VAL A 56 0.02 0.46 -6.06
N MET A 57 0.89 -0.27 -6.74
CA MET A 57 0.92 -0.35 -8.19
C MET A 57 0.55 -1.76 -8.63
N VAL A 58 -0.16 -1.86 -9.75
CA VAL A 58 -0.45 -3.14 -10.39
C VAL A 58 0.13 -3.14 -11.79
N ARG A 59 0.67 -4.28 -12.20
CA ARG A 59 1.10 -4.54 -13.58
C ARG A 59 0.33 -5.76 -14.08
N GLY A 60 -0.32 -5.61 -15.24
CA GLY A 60 -1.02 -6.71 -15.89
C GLY A 60 -0.16 -7.45 -16.89
N LYS A 61 -0.72 -8.47 -17.51
CA LYS A 61 -0.12 -9.07 -18.70
C LYS A 61 -0.23 -8.11 -19.89
N ALA A 62 0.53 -8.35 -20.94
CA ALA A 62 0.42 -7.57 -22.18
C ALA A 62 -1.05 -7.53 -22.64
N SER A 63 -1.57 -6.35 -22.95
CA SER A 63 -2.96 -6.09 -23.34
C SER A 63 -4.00 -6.46 -22.27
N GLY A 64 -3.61 -6.63 -21.00
CA GLY A 64 -4.48 -7.07 -19.91
C GLY A 64 -5.02 -5.93 -19.06
N TYR A 65 -5.44 -4.81 -19.65
CA TYR A 65 -5.93 -3.63 -18.91
C TYR A 65 -7.10 -3.96 -17.98
N THR A 66 -8.12 -4.62 -18.51
CA THR A 66 -9.35 -4.89 -17.75
C THR A 66 -9.08 -5.76 -16.51
N ASP A 67 -8.24 -6.77 -16.66
CA ASP A 67 -7.89 -7.66 -15.57
C ASP A 67 -7.06 -6.92 -14.51
N ALA A 68 -6.08 -6.12 -14.93
CA ALA A 68 -5.26 -5.32 -14.02
C ALA A 68 -6.11 -4.29 -13.27
N ARG A 69 -7.05 -3.64 -13.93
CA ARG A 69 -7.97 -2.69 -13.30
C ARG A 69 -8.82 -3.39 -12.23
N ALA A 70 -9.34 -4.56 -12.54
CA ALA A 70 -10.12 -5.33 -11.57
C ALA A 70 -9.29 -5.68 -10.32
N GLN A 71 -8.01 -6.00 -10.50
CA GLN A 71 -7.12 -6.33 -9.39
C GLN A 71 -6.84 -5.13 -8.50
N ILE A 72 -6.52 -3.96 -9.07
CA ILE A 72 -6.26 -2.78 -8.24
C ILE A 72 -7.53 -2.30 -7.55
N ASP A 73 -8.69 -2.46 -8.17
CA ASP A 73 -9.98 -2.16 -7.51
C ASP A 73 -10.22 -3.08 -6.31
N LYS A 74 -9.86 -4.36 -6.39
CA LYS A 74 -9.91 -5.28 -5.25
C LYS A 74 -9.01 -4.80 -4.11
N ALA A 75 -7.78 -4.40 -4.43
CA ALA A 75 -6.85 -3.90 -3.43
C ALA A 75 -7.39 -2.63 -2.75
N CYS A 76 -7.90 -1.69 -3.53
CA CYS A 76 -8.50 -0.45 -3.00
C CYS A 76 -9.67 -0.75 -2.08
N ASN A 77 -10.59 -1.62 -2.50
CA ASN A 77 -11.76 -1.98 -1.71
C ASN A 77 -11.36 -2.68 -0.40
N ALA A 78 -10.35 -3.53 -0.43
CA ALA A 78 -9.86 -4.19 0.77
C ALA A 78 -9.27 -3.18 1.75
N LEU A 79 -8.44 -2.25 1.26
CA LEU A 79 -7.81 -1.25 2.11
C LEU A 79 -8.80 -0.23 2.67
N LEU A 80 -9.75 0.22 1.86
CA LEU A 80 -10.77 1.17 2.30
C LEU A 80 -11.77 0.55 3.28
N GLY A 81 -11.91 -0.77 3.27
CA GLY A 81 -12.79 -1.49 4.17
C GLY A 81 -12.18 -1.84 5.51
N PHE A 82 -10.88 -1.54 5.71
CA PHE A 82 -10.28 -1.95 6.97
C PHE A 82 -10.57 -0.95 8.10
N GLY A 83 -10.83 -1.50 9.29
CA GLY A 83 -10.97 -0.71 10.51
C GLY A 83 -9.64 -0.68 11.28
N ASN A 84 -9.72 -0.67 12.60
CA ASN A 84 -8.52 -0.82 13.42
C ASN A 84 -7.90 -2.19 13.19
N VAL A 85 -6.66 -2.22 12.74
CA VAL A 85 -5.96 -3.48 12.49
C VAL A 85 -4.51 -3.37 12.98
N VAL A 86 -4.00 -4.46 13.55
CA VAL A 86 -2.60 -4.53 13.98
C VAL A 86 -1.81 -5.27 12.89
N LEU A 87 -0.81 -4.59 12.34
CA LEU A 87 0.07 -5.12 11.31
C LEU A 87 1.51 -4.93 11.76
N ASN A 88 2.27 -6.01 11.84
CA ASN A 88 3.65 -5.99 12.31
C ASN A 88 3.80 -5.25 13.66
N SER A 89 2.87 -5.51 14.58
CA SER A 89 2.78 -4.92 15.92
C SER A 89 2.36 -3.46 15.98
N ASP A 90 2.26 -2.75 14.86
CA ASP A 90 1.76 -1.38 14.80
C ASP A 90 0.25 -1.37 14.60
N THR A 91 -0.45 -0.42 15.23
CA THR A 91 -1.90 -0.31 15.12
C THR A 91 -2.28 0.69 14.04
N TYR A 92 -2.86 0.20 12.96
CA TYR A 92 -3.37 1.02 11.85
C TYR A 92 -4.81 1.42 12.14
N ARG A 93 -5.03 2.72 12.36
CA ARG A 93 -6.33 3.26 12.76
C ARG A 93 -7.24 3.54 11.59
N SER A 94 -6.69 4.04 10.49
CA SER A 94 -7.47 4.35 9.31
C SER A 94 -6.62 4.23 8.05
N CYS A 95 -7.30 3.99 6.94
CA CYS A 95 -6.74 4.03 5.60
C CYS A 95 -7.53 5.05 4.78
N ASN A 96 -6.81 5.95 4.13
CA ASN A 96 -7.41 7.00 3.33
C ASN A 96 -6.77 7.00 1.94
N MET A 97 -7.59 7.14 0.91
CA MET A 97 -7.11 7.17 -0.46
C MET A 97 -6.81 8.59 -0.89
N MET A 98 -5.68 8.80 -1.57
CA MET A 98 -5.30 10.10 -2.14
C MET A 98 -5.71 10.11 -3.61
N GLY A 99 -6.89 10.66 -3.91
CA GLY A 99 -7.44 10.63 -5.26
C GLY A 99 -7.93 9.23 -5.64
N ASP A 100 -8.04 8.97 -6.92
CA ASP A 100 -8.50 7.69 -7.45
C ASP A 100 -7.34 6.95 -8.13
N VAL A 101 -7.63 5.78 -8.68
CA VAL A 101 -6.67 4.98 -9.44
C VAL A 101 -6.19 5.76 -10.66
N ILE A 102 -4.87 5.75 -10.88
CA ILE A 102 -4.23 6.44 -12.00
C ILE A 102 -3.70 5.39 -12.97
N TYR A 103 -4.07 5.52 -14.25
CA TYR A 103 -3.47 4.70 -15.29
C TYR A 103 -2.14 5.33 -15.71
N LEU A 104 -1.06 4.55 -15.61
CA LEU A 104 0.30 5.01 -15.88
C LEU A 104 0.76 4.71 -17.31
N GLY A 105 -0.07 4.03 -18.11
CA GLY A 105 0.32 3.57 -19.44
C GLY A 105 0.87 2.16 -19.42
N GLN A 106 1.60 1.81 -20.47
CA GLN A 106 2.20 0.50 -20.63
C GLN A 106 3.72 0.59 -20.49
N ASP A 107 4.34 -0.49 -20.01
CA ASP A 107 5.79 -0.60 -20.05
C ASP A 107 6.26 -1.02 -21.45
N ASP A 108 7.58 -1.21 -21.62
CA ASP A 108 8.17 -1.55 -22.92
C ASP A 108 7.68 -2.90 -23.48
N ASN A 109 7.10 -3.74 -22.62
CA ASN A 109 6.56 -5.05 -23.00
C ASN A 109 5.04 -5.03 -23.19
N GLY A 110 4.43 -3.84 -23.25
CA GLY A 110 2.99 -3.68 -23.44
C GLY A 110 2.15 -4.05 -22.23
N ARG A 111 2.76 -4.14 -21.05
CA ARG A 111 2.05 -4.48 -19.81
C ARG A 111 1.44 -3.22 -19.19
N PRO A 112 0.11 -3.17 -19.00
CA PRO A 112 -0.53 -2.00 -18.40
C PRO A 112 -0.12 -1.86 -16.94
N MET A 113 0.02 -0.61 -16.49
CA MET A 113 0.38 -0.26 -15.12
C MET A 113 -0.58 0.79 -14.58
N MET A 114 -1.00 0.61 -13.35
CA MET A 114 -1.88 1.53 -12.63
C MET A 114 -1.39 1.68 -11.21
N SER A 115 -1.71 2.82 -10.60
CA SER A 115 -1.37 3.05 -9.20
C SER A 115 -2.52 3.66 -8.42
N ALA A 116 -2.50 3.43 -7.11
CA ALA A 116 -3.35 4.10 -6.15
C ALA A 116 -2.48 4.45 -4.95
N ASN A 117 -2.73 5.61 -4.37
CA ASN A 117 -1.97 6.11 -3.24
C ASN A 117 -2.85 6.20 -2.01
N PHE A 118 -2.30 5.79 -0.88
CA PHE A 118 -3.01 5.75 0.40
C PHE A 118 -2.18 6.42 1.47
N TRP A 119 -2.85 6.99 2.47
CA TRP A 119 -2.19 7.41 3.69
C TRP A 119 -2.93 6.84 4.88
N PHE A 120 -2.19 6.62 5.95
CA PHE A 120 -2.68 5.94 7.13
C PHE A 120 -2.46 6.78 8.36
N ILE A 121 -3.24 6.50 9.40
CA ILE A 121 -2.98 6.95 10.75
C ILE A 121 -2.54 5.71 11.53
N VAL A 122 -1.31 5.72 12.05
CA VAL A 122 -0.70 4.56 12.70
C VAL A 122 -0.22 4.92 14.09
N GLU A 123 -0.55 4.07 15.06
CA GLU A 123 0.07 4.09 16.38
C GLU A 123 1.21 3.08 16.37
N PRO A 124 2.49 3.52 16.35
CA PRO A 124 3.61 2.59 16.37
C PRO A 124 3.71 1.89 17.71
N SER A 125 4.12 0.61 17.69
CA SER A 125 4.36 -0.16 18.91
C SER A 125 5.61 0.29 19.65
N ASP A 126 6.57 0.86 18.93
CA ASP A 126 7.81 1.39 19.49
C ASP A 126 7.89 2.88 19.22
N LEU A 127 7.89 3.67 20.28
CA LEU A 127 7.97 5.12 20.21
C LEU A 127 9.42 5.62 20.15
N GLY A 128 10.40 4.74 20.36
CA GLY A 128 11.79 5.14 20.43
C GLY A 128 12.03 6.18 21.51
N ASN A 129 12.59 7.33 21.11
CA ASN A 129 12.91 8.42 22.03
C ASN A 129 11.81 9.49 22.11
N ARG A 130 10.60 9.19 21.62
CA ARG A 130 9.51 10.15 21.66
C ARG A 130 9.05 10.37 23.09
N ILE A 131 8.70 11.62 23.39
CA ILE A 131 8.09 11.99 24.68
C ILE A 131 6.60 11.75 24.54
N SER A 132 6.05 10.87 25.39
CA SER A 132 4.62 10.60 25.43
C SER A 132 3.89 11.75 26.12
N ILE A 133 2.75 12.15 25.55
CA ILE A 133 1.77 13.03 26.22
C ILE A 133 0.73 12.11 26.88
N THR A 134 0.86 11.95 28.16
CA THR A 134 -0.14 11.18 28.91
C THR A 134 -0.74 12.05 29.99
#